data_e141040b35efdc89ed660e73275d133c
#
_entry.id   e141040b35efdc89ed660e73275d133c
#
_cell.length_a   1.000
_cell.length_b   1.000
_cell.length_c   1.000
_cell.angle_alpha   90.00
_cell.angle_beta   90.00
_cell.angle_gamma   90.00
#
_symmetry.space_group_name_H-M   'P 1'
#
loop_
_entity.id
_entity.type
_entity.pdbx_description
1 polymer ?
#
loop_
_entity_poly.entity_id
_entity_poly.type
_entity_poly.pdbx_seq_one_letter_code
_entity_poly.pdbx_strand_id
1 'polypeptide(L)'
;MKKIIFKSFLLLWTVLLACSCNDLLDEKAYDFVSPEQLGDSESAASQLVTGAYNTVITSFIAPGSYLYLTNMDCDYASGASWAFGNVGAGNPQGFWGIDHMWQGSYTLIHRANLGISKISAMSNLSQESKQDALAQLCFLKAWAYFNLVRNYGPVPIFRKSISEGEAMSQPRASVSDVYAHIIELLEQAEGMYSKDDAGFVVGHASNGAAKALLAKVYVTMASGAMSGVPIVVKGGDPNIFEPQSITHIAKTVAGYESFDPAKYYALARDKAWEVINEYTLFDNYMDVWAIGNRNKGEHIWMAQAISGDKDYGNTICHDYVGIFKEDGTMEGNWYGMRDHWYLLFEEQDTRIVDGVIHRYASDGISNGKVIYNYYPRWYADKVENKE
;
A
#
# COMPACT_ATOMS: atom_id res chain seq x y z
N MET A 1 -57.33 19.14 48.68
CA MET A 1 -57.30 19.59 47.28
C MET A 1 -55.89 20.07 46.85
N LYS A 2 -55.20 20.99 47.52
CA LYS A 2 -53.87 21.50 47.11
C LYS A 2 -52.79 20.41 46.92
N LYS A 3 -52.72 19.38 47.77
CA LYS A 3 -51.75 18.26 47.64
C LYS A 3 -52.01 17.34 46.47
N ILE A 4 -53.25 17.19 46.01
CA ILE A 4 -53.59 16.35 44.86
C ILE A 4 -53.21 17.07 43.57
N ILE A 5 -53.49 18.36 43.47
CA ILE A 5 -53.14 19.23 42.36
C ILE A 5 -51.62 19.26 42.15
N PHE A 6 -50.86 19.35 43.23
CA PHE A 6 -49.36 19.36 43.16
C PHE A 6 -48.81 18.02 42.68
N LYS A 7 -49.39 16.91 43.16
CA LYS A 7 -48.98 15.58 42.68
C LYS A 7 -49.33 15.34 41.18
N SER A 8 -50.49 15.83 40.77
CA SER A 8 -50.89 15.74 39.36
C SER A 8 -50.02 16.64 38.45
N PHE A 9 -49.61 17.80 38.95
CA PHE A 9 -48.72 18.69 38.21
C PHE A 9 -47.30 18.12 38.11
N LEU A 10 -46.83 17.47 39.15
CA LEU A 10 -45.51 16.79 39.16
C LEU A 10 -45.49 15.58 38.23
N LEU A 11 -46.60 14.82 38.19
CA LEU A 11 -46.73 13.68 37.28
C LEU A 11 -46.81 14.13 35.82
N LEU A 12 -47.52 15.21 35.52
CA LEU A 12 -47.57 15.81 34.19
C LEU A 12 -46.21 16.34 33.73
N TRP A 13 -45.40 16.90 34.61
CA TRP A 13 -44.07 17.37 34.33
C TRP A 13 -43.09 16.22 34.07
N THR A 14 -43.19 15.12 34.82
CA THR A 14 -42.36 13.92 34.55
C THR A 14 -42.73 13.23 33.23
N VAL A 15 -43.98 13.23 32.79
CA VAL A 15 -44.42 12.69 31.50
C VAL A 15 -43.95 13.61 30.36
N LEU A 16 -43.94 14.92 30.53
CA LEU A 16 -43.41 15.88 29.54
C LEU A 16 -41.87 15.78 29.37
N LEU A 17 -41.16 15.44 30.44
CA LEU A 17 -39.72 15.20 30.39
C LEU A 17 -39.37 13.84 29.76
N ALA A 18 -40.27 12.86 29.81
CA ALA A 18 -40.10 11.56 29.17
C ALA A 18 -40.40 11.59 27.66
N CYS A 19 -41.14 12.60 27.18
CA CYS A 19 -41.35 12.88 25.74
C CYS A 19 -40.28 13.80 25.14
N SER A 20 -39.11 13.92 25.77
CA SER A 20 -37.95 14.64 25.24
C SER A 20 -37.52 14.00 23.94
N CYS A 21 -37.59 14.78 22.87
CA CYS A 21 -37.34 14.45 21.49
C CYS A 21 -36.10 13.60 21.30
N ASN A 22 -36.26 12.35 20.89
CA ASN A 22 -35.14 11.55 20.34
C ASN A 22 -34.50 12.27 19.14
N ASP A 23 -35.30 13.00 18.34
CA ASP A 23 -34.82 13.75 17.18
C ASP A 23 -33.83 14.89 17.51
N LEU A 24 -33.78 15.37 18.75
CA LEU A 24 -32.83 16.44 19.16
C LEU A 24 -31.44 15.87 19.48
N LEU A 25 -31.35 14.57 19.70
CA LEU A 25 -30.10 13.85 19.99
C LEU A 25 -29.59 13.11 18.75
N ASP A 26 -30.36 13.08 17.67
CA ASP A 26 -29.89 12.54 16.40
C ASP A 26 -28.88 13.49 15.78
N GLU A 27 -27.61 13.14 15.91
CA GLU A 27 -26.48 13.86 15.34
C GLU A 27 -26.58 13.79 13.82
N LYS A 28 -27.01 14.88 13.18
CA LYS A 28 -27.00 14.98 11.72
C LYS A 28 -25.66 15.51 11.28
N ALA A 29 -24.88 14.66 10.63
CA ALA A 29 -23.66 15.09 9.97
C ALA A 29 -23.99 16.06 8.83
N TYR A 30 -23.59 17.33 8.95
CA TYR A 30 -23.81 18.36 7.92
C TYR A 30 -22.60 18.49 6.98
N ASP A 31 -21.41 18.13 7.46
CA ASP A 31 -20.16 18.34 6.74
C ASP A 31 -19.62 17.06 6.04
N PHE A 32 -20.24 15.93 6.27
CA PHE A 32 -19.92 14.65 5.61
C PHE A 32 -21.16 13.76 5.46
N VAL A 33 -21.16 12.90 4.45
CA VAL A 33 -22.21 11.92 4.24
C VAL A 33 -21.87 10.67 5.04
N SER A 34 -22.69 10.35 6.06
CA SER A 34 -22.48 9.11 6.80
C SER A 34 -22.89 7.88 5.95
N PRO A 35 -22.31 6.70 6.20
CA PRO A 35 -22.70 5.49 5.47
C PRO A 35 -24.19 5.14 5.54
N GLU A 36 -24.89 5.60 6.57
CA GLU A 36 -26.34 5.44 6.75
C GLU A 36 -27.15 6.37 5.85
N GLN A 37 -26.56 7.52 5.49
CA GLN A 37 -27.15 8.51 4.58
C GLN A 37 -26.89 8.19 3.11
N LEU A 38 -25.96 7.27 2.83
CA LEU A 38 -25.72 6.77 1.47
C LEU A 38 -26.96 5.96 1.03
N GLY A 39 -27.58 6.40 -0.04
CA GLY A 39 -28.75 5.71 -0.61
C GLY A 39 -28.37 4.39 -1.30
N ASP A 40 -29.36 3.76 -1.91
CA ASP A 40 -29.22 2.58 -2.75
C ASP A 40 -29.08 3.01 -4.22
N SER A 41 -27.83 3.33 -4.63
CA SER A 41 -27.52 3.83 -5.97
C SER A 41 -26.07 3.53 -6.37
N GLU A 42 -25.78 3.56 -7.67
CA GLU A 42 -24.42 3.42 -8.21
C GLU A 42 -23.47 4.49 -7.67
N SER A 43 -23.95 5.72 -7.50
CA SER A 43 -23.16 6.81 -6.91
C SER A 43 -22.77 6.48 -5.46
N ALA A 44 -23.66 5.91 -4.67
CA ALA A 44 -23.39 5.50 -3.30
C ALA A 44 -22.35 4.37 -3.26
N ALA A 45 -22.48 3.36 -4.12
CA ALA A 45 -21.51 2.28 -4.24
C ALA A 45 -20.13 2.82 -4.63
N SER A 46 -20.06 3.71 -5.63
CA SER A 46 -18.83 4.36 -6.07
C SER A 46 -18.16 5.17 -4.94
N GLN A 47 -18.92 5.88 -4.12
CA GLN A 47 -18.38 6.63 -2.97
C GLN A 47 -17.76 5.70 -1.92
N LEU A 48 -18.38 4.55 -1.63
CA LEU A 48 -17.83 3.54 -0.71
C LEU A 48 -16.50 2.97 -1.24
N VAL A 49 -16.44 2.64 -2.52
CA VAL A 49 -15.21 2.16 -3.18
C VAL A 49 -14.13 3.23 -3.18
N THR A 50 -14.47 4.46 -3.59
CA THR A 50 -13.54 5.60 -3.60
C THR A 50 -13.00 5.89 -2.20
N GLY A 51 -13.84 5.80 -1.17
CA GLY A 51 -13.43 5.94 0.22
C GLY A 51 -12.38 4.92 0.66
N ALA A 52 -12.43 3.70 0.13
CA ALA A 52 -11.42 2.68 0.37
C ALA A 52 -10.11 3.00 -0.37
N TYR A 53 -10.16 3.38 -1.67
CA TYR A 53 -8.97 3.82 -2.43
C TYR A 53 -8.31 5.05 -1.81
N ASN A 54 -9.10 6.00 -1.33
CA ASN A 54 -8.57 7.18 -0.65
C ASN A 54 -7.66 6.80 0.53
N THR A 55 -7.98 5.71 1.25
CA THR A 55 -7.11 5.23 2.34
C THR A 55 -5.74 4.79 1.84
N VAL A 56 -5.65 4.22 0.63
CA VAL A 56 -4.35 3.82 0.05
C VAL A 56 -3.46 5.07 -0.11
N ILE A 57 -4.00 6.15 -0.62
CA ILE A 57 -3.24 7.38 -0.82
C ILE A 57 -2.91 8.04 0.51
N THR A 58 -3.93 8.32 1.33
CA THR A 58 -3.76 9.15 2.53
C THR A 58 -3.04 8.46 3.68
N SER A 59 -3.08 7.12 3.74
CA SER A 59 -2.47 6.37 4.87
C SER A 59 -1.17 5.66 4.49
N PHE A 60 -0.92 5.38 3.21
CA PHE A 60 0.27 4.63 2.80
C PHE A 60 1.22 5.45 1.93
N ILE A 61 0.69 6.16 0.93
CA ILE A 61 1.51 6.82 -0.09
C ILE A 61 1.89 8.23 0.34
N ALA A 62 0.93 9.08 0.68
CA ALA A 62 1.20 10.50 1.03
C ALA A 62 2.10 10.65 2.27
N PRO A 63 1.92 9.88 3.37
CA PRO A 63 2.85 9.93 4.50
C PRO A 63 4.20 9.27 4.24
N GLY A 64 4.40 8.57 3.13
CA GLY A 64 5.61 7.83 2.82
C GLY A 64 5.83 6.55 3.63
N SER A 65 4.96 6.23 4.59
CA SER A 65 5.16 5.10 5.52
C SER A 65 5.34 3.75 4.81
N TYR A 66 4.62 3.52 3.73
CA TYR A 66 4.75 2.31 2.91
C TYR A 66 6.15 2.19 2.31
N LEU A 67 6.65 3.28 1.70
CA LEU A 67 7.97 3.29 1.07
C LEU A 67 9.10 3.09 2.08
N TYR A 68 8.98 3.71 3.24
CA TYR A 68 9.98 3.59 4.29
C TYR A 68 10.09 2.16 4.80
N LEU A 69 8.97 1.51 5.11
CA LEU A 69 8.98 0.14 5.62
C LEU A 69 9.37 -0.90 4.57
N THR A 70 9.11 -0.64 3.29
CA THR A 70 9.37 -1.62 2.24
C THR A 70 10.74 -1.47 1.57
N ASN A 71 11.39 -0.29 1.67
CA ASN A 71 12.61 0.00 0.93
C ASN A 71 13.83 0.32 1.80
N MET A 72 13.65 0.69 3.08
CA MET A 72 14.79 1.11 3.90
C MET A 72 15.60 -0.04 4.49
N ASP A 73 15.02 -1.21 4.61
CA ASP A 73 15.71 -2.41 5.08
C ASP A 73 16.33 -3.16 3.90
N CYS A 74 17.19 -2.48 3.14
CA CYS A 74 17.91 -3.10 2.04
C CYS A 74 19.39 -2.67 2.01
N ASP A 75 20.25 -3.55 1.50
CA ASP A 75 21.71 -3.37 1.48
C ASP A 75 22.17 -2.21 0.59
N TYR A 76 21.34 -1.75 -0.32
CA TYR A 76 21.70 -0.76 -1.34
C TYR A 76 21.26 0.66 -1.03
N ALA A 77 20.36 0.84 -0.05
CA ALA A 77 19.89 2.15 0.35
C ALA A 77 20.80 2.77 1.41
N SER A 78 20.86 4.08 1.41
CA SER A 78 21.51 4.88 2.44
C SER A 78 20.68 6.14 2.69
N GLY A 79 20.93 6.83 3.80
CA GLY A 79 20.21 8.07 4.07
C GLY A 79 20.34 8.57 5.50
N ALA A 80 19.41 9.44 5.86
CA ALA A 80 19.39 10.09 7.16
C ALA A 80 19.30 9.10 8.33
N SER A 81 20.08 9.33 9.38
CA SER A 81 20.16 8.44 10.55
C SER A 81 18.84 8.26 11.28
N TRP A 82 17.94 9.24 11.25
CA TRP A 82 16.62 9.16 11.86
C TRP A 82 15.73 8.08 11.21
N ALA A 83 15.92 7.81 9.93
CA ALA A 83 15.23 6.74 9.20
C ALA A 83 16.00 5.42 9.27
N PHE A 84 17.27 5.45 8.86
CA PHE A 84 18.12 4.26 8.77
C PHE A 84 18.63 3.76 10.13
N GLY A 85 18.72 4.62 11.13
CA GLY A 85 19.06 4.24 12.50
C GLY A 85 18.04 3.31 13.15
N ASN A 86 16.82 3.30 12.66
CA ASN A 86 15.74 2.42 13.16
C ASN A 86 15.48 1.27 12.17
N VAL A 87 14.88 1.55 11.03
CA VAL A 87 14.42 0.52 10.08
C VAL A 87 15.62 -0.20 9.45
N GLY A 88 16.55 0.55 8.86
CA GLY A 88 17.72 -0.04 8.20
C GLY A 88 18.72 -0.71 9.14
N ALA A 89 18.64 -0.43 10.45
CA ALA A 89 19.42 -1.14 11.49
C ALA A 89 18.67 -2.36 12.07
N GLY A 90 17.55 -2.76 11.48
CA GLY A 90 16.74 -3.87 11.97
C GLY A 90 15.99 -3.60 13.26
N ASN A 91 15.80 -2.34 13.64
CA ASN A 91 15.02 -1.91 14.79
C ASN A 91 13.81 -1.05 14.38
N PRO A 92 12.81 -1.64 13.75
CA PRO A 92 11.67 -0.91 13.23
C PRO A 92 10.75 -0.31 14.32
N GLN A 93 10.81 -0.80 15.56
CA GLN A 93 9.88 -0.41 16.63
C GLN A 93 9.93 1.08 17.00
N GLY A 94 11.03 1.75 16.74
CA GLY A 94 11.19 3.19 16.97
C GLY A 94 10.74 4.06 15.80
N PHE A 95 10.21 3.48 14.73
CA PHE A 95 9.86 4.21 13.52
C PHE A 95 8.34 4.43 13.41
N TRP A 96 7.93 5.68 13.35
CA TRP A 96 6.51 6.09 13.28
C TRP A 96 5.73 5.46 12.11
N GLY A 97 6.40 5.15 11.00
CA GLY A 97 5.77 4.53 9.84
C GLY A 97 5.17 3.15 10.11
N ILE A 98 5.63 2.46 11.15
CA ILE A 98 5.06 1.18 11.58
C ILE A 98 3.62 1.36 12.08
N ASP A 99 3.40 2.31 12.98
CA ASP A 99 2.07 2.57 13.50
C ASP A 99 1.13 3.07 12.41
N HIS A 100 1.61 3.91 11.51
CA HIS A 100 0.84 4.40 10.36
C HIS A 100 0.44 3.27 9.41
N MET A 101 1.36 2.34 9.11
CA MET A 101 1.07 1.18 8.27
C MET A 101 0.00 0.28 8.92
N TRP A 102 0.12 0.05 10.23
CA TRP A 102 -0.87 -0.74 10.99
C TRP A 102 -2.24 -0.07 10.97
N GLN A 103 -2.32 1.18 11.38
CA GLN A 103 -3.57 1.95 11.44
C GLN A 103 -4.20 2.10 10.05
N GLY A 104 -3.41 2.44 9.04
CA GLY A 104 -3.87 2.56 7.65
C GLY A 104 -4.44 1.26 7.11
N SER A 105 -3.77 0.12 7.40
CA SER A 105 -4.26 -1.19 6.98
C SER A 105 -5.61 -1.53 7.60
N TYR A 106 -5.79 -1.34 8.90
CA TYR A 106 -7.07 -1.62 9.55
C TYR A 106 -8.16 -0.61 9.21
N THR A 107 -7.81 0.64 8.93
CA THR A 107 -8.75 1.63 8.38
C THR A 107 -9.24 1.18 7.01
N LEU A 108 -8.35 0.71 6.14
CA LEU A 108 -8.72 0.18 4.83
C LEU A 108 -9.61 -1.07 4.95
N ILE A 109 -9.25 -2.01 5.83
CA ILE A 109 -10.04 -3.22 6.09
C ILE A 109 -11.44 -2.87 6.60
N HIS A 110 -11.54 -1.90 7.52
CA HIS A 110 -12.82 -1.43 8.03
C HIS A 110 -13.69 -0.83 6.92
N ARG A 111 -13.13 0.08 6.12
CA ARG A 111 -13.84 0.70 4.98
C ARG A 111 -14.27 -0.34 3.94
N ALA A 112 -13.40 -1.31 3.64
CA ALA A 112 -13.74 -2.41 2.74
C ALA A 112 -14.88 -3.27 3.30
N ASN A 113 -14.83 -3.67 4.56
CA ASN A 113 -15.89 -4.44 5.20
C ASN A 113 -17.23 -3.69 5.19
N LEU A 114 -17.23 -2.40 5.52
CA LEU A 114 -18.41 -1.55 5.48
C LEU A 114 -18.97 -1.46 4.06
N GLY A 115 -18.11 -1.21 3.07
CA GLY A 115 -18.50 -1.15 1.66
C GLY A 115 -19.08 -2.48 1.17
N ILE A 116 -18.44 -3.61 1.49
CA ILE A 116 -18.94 -4.95 1.14
C ILE A 116 -20.33 -5.18 1.74
N SER A 117 -20.51 -4.87 3.02
CA SER A 117 -21.81 -5.02 3.70
C SER A 117 -22.90 -4.19 3.05
N LYS A 118 -22.65 -2.88 2.86
CA LYS A 118 -23.63 -1.94 2.29
C LYS A 118 -23.96 -2.27 0.83
N ILE A 119 -22.95 -2.48 -0.02
CA ILE A 119 -23.15 -2.76 -1.45
C ILE A 119 -23.83 -4.11 -1.64
N SER A 120 -23.53 -5.12 -0.84
CA SER A 120 -24.22 -6.41 -0.89
C SER A 120 -25.72 -6.28 -0.64
N ALA A 121 -26.14 -5.36 0.22
CA ALA A 121 -27.55 -5.09 0.53
C ALA A 121 -28.27 -4.21 -0.49
N MET A 122 -27.53 -3.52 -1.39
CA MET A 122 -28.15 -2.66 -2.41
C MET A 122 -28.94 -3.48 -3.44
N SER A 123 -30.11 -2.99 -3.81
CA SER A 123 -31.03 -3.64 -4.74
C SER A 123 -31.15 -2.91 -6.08
N ASN A 124 -30.77 -1.64 -6.12
CA ASN A 124 -30.91 -0.79 -7.32
C ASN A 124 -29.65 -0.76 -8.21
N LEU A 125 -28.60 -1.53 -7.88
CA LEU A 125 -27.43 -1.68 -8.73
C LEU A 125 -27.66 -2.76 -9.78
N SER A 126 -27.06 -2.59 -10.95
CA SER A 126 -26.87 -3.69 -11.87
C SER A 126 -26.01 -4.79 -11.22
N GLN A 127 -26.23 -6.03 -11.62
CA GLN A 127 -25.41 -7.15 -11.10
C GLN A 127 -23.93 -6.95 -11.40
N GLU A 128 -23.62 -6.41 -12.57
CA GLU A 128 -22.26 -6.11 -13.00
C GLU A 128 -21.59 -5.02 -12.14
N SER A 129 -22.24 -3.85 -11.98
CA SER A 129 -21.73 -2.76 -11.13
C SER A 129 -21.54 -3.22 -9.68
N LYS A 130 -22.44 -4.07 -9.18
CA LYS A 130 -22.37 -4.63 -7.83
C LYS A 130 -21.17 -5.56 -7.69
N GLN A 131 -20.97 -6.47 -8.64
CA GLN A 131 -19.85 -7.41 -8.63
C GLN A 131 -18.51 -6.69 -8.76
N ASP A 132 -18.40 -5.71 -9.66
CA ASP A 132 -17.18 -4.94 -9.82
C ASP A 132 -16.81 -4.17 -8.55
N ALA A 133 -17.77 -3.48 -7.94
CA ALA A 133 -17.53 -2.77 -6.68
C ALA A 133 -17.10 -3.70 -5.53
N LEU A 134 -17.72 -4.88 -5.41
CA LEU A 134 -17.34 -5.88 -4.41
C LEU A 134 -15.96 -6.47 -4.68
N ALA A 135 -15.63 -6.73 -5.95
CA ALA A 135 -14.31 -7.22 -6.36
C ALA A 135 -13.19 -6.27 -5.95
N GLN A 136 -13.38 -4.97 -6.21
CA GLN A 136 -12.41 -3.94 -5.83
C GLN A 136 -12.20 -3.86 -4.32
N LEU A 137 -13.26 -3.95 -3.53
CA LEU A 137 -13.17 -3.94 -2.06
C LEU A 137 -12.49 -5.21 -1.51
N CYS A 138 -12.76 -6.37 -2.10
CA CYS A 138 -12.08 -7.63 -1.77
C CYS A 138 -10.58 -7.54 -2.10
N PHE A 139 -10.22 -6.99 -3.26
CA PHE A 139 -8.83 -6.76 -3.64
C PHE A 139 -8.10 -5.84 -2.65
N LEU A 140 -8.68 -4.69 -2.33
CA LEU A 140 -8.08 -3.72 -1.41
C LEU A 140 -7.92 -4.29 0.01
N LYS A 141 -8.91 -5.05 0.48
CA LYS A 141 -8.85 -5.75 1.76
C LYS A 141 -7.74 -6.81 1.77
N ALA A 142 -7.62 -7.59 0.71
CA ALA A 142 -6.55 -8.57 0.56
C ALA A 142 -5.17 -7.90 0.53
N TRP A 143 -5.01 -6.80 -0.20
CA TRP A 143 -3.79 -6.02 -0.25
C TRP A 143 -3.38 -5.48 1.14
N ALA A 144 -4.35 -4.99 1.92
CA ALA A 144 -4.08 -4.54 3.29
C ALA A 144 -3.58 -5.69 4.18
N TYR A 145 -4.25 -6.85 4.15
CA TYR A 145 -3.80 -8.03 4.91
C TYR A 145 -2.44 -8.56 4.45
N PHE A 146 -2.16 -8.50 3.16
CA PHE A 146 -0.86 -8.90 2.62
C PHE A 146 0.27 -8.01 3.11
N ASN A 147 0.03 -6.71 3.25
CA ASN A 147 0.99 -5.80 3.89
C ASN A 147 1.13 -6.07 5.39
N LEU A 148 0.04 -6.33 6.10
CA LEU A 148 0.05 -6.65 7.52
C LEU A 148 0.85 -7.93 7.81
N VAL A 149 0.56 -9.03 7.12
CA VAL A 149 1.20 -10.32 7.42
C VAL A 149 2.69 -10.32 7.13
N ARG A 150 3.13 -9.62 6.08
CA ARG A 150 4.56 -9.51 5.74
C ARG A 150 5.36 -8.68 6.75
N ASN A 151 4.75 -7.63 7.31
CA ASN A 151 5.44 -6.72 8.22
C ASN A 151 5.28 -7.09 9.69
N TYR A 152 4.17 -7.73 10.09
CA TYR A 152 3.83 -7.96 11.50
C TYR A 152 3.61 -9.44 11.85
N GLY A 153 3.68 -10.35 10.87
CA GLY A 153 3.43 -11.77 11.08
C GLY A 153 1.96 -12.08 11.43
N PRO A 154 1.67 -12.79 12.52
CA PRO A 154 0.30 -13.04 12.98
C PRO A 154 -0.45 -11.75 13.29
N VAL A 155 -1.65 -11.58 12.74
CA VAL A 155 -2.47 -10.37 12.88
C VAL A 155 -3.97 -10.71 13.06
N PRO A 156 -4.76 -9.84 13.73
CA PRO A 156 -6.21 -10.02 13.83
C PRO A 156 -6.89 -10.00 12.45
N ILE A 157 -7.85 -10.92 12.24
CA ILE A 157 -8.69 -10.95 11.04
C ILE A 157 -10.09 -10.43 11.39
N PHE A 158 -10.51 -9.36 10.70
CA PHE A 158 -11.87 -8.83 10.74
C PHE A 158 -12.59 -9.20 9.44
N ARG A 159 -13.56 -10.12 9.54
CA ARG A 159 -14.25 -10.63 8.34
C ARG A 159 -15.41 -9.77 7.92
N LYS A 160 -16.08 -9.11 8.87
CA LYS A 160 -17.29 -8.33 8.69
C LYS A 160 -17.10 -6.89 9.17
N SER A 161 -18.11 -6.08 8.93
CA SER A 161 -18.22 -4.76 9.55
C SER A 161 -18.59 -4.88 11.03
N ILE A 162 -18.13 -3.93 11.85
CA ILE A 162 -18.55 -3.81 13.26
C ILE A 162 -20.07 -3.65 13.35
N SER A 163 -20.69 -2.98 12.39
CA SER A 163 -22.15 -2.84 12.30
C SER A 163 -22.89 -4.17 12.10
N GLU A 164 -22.20 -5.22 11.65
CA GLU A 164 -22.71 -6.58 11.51
C GLU A 164 -22.38 -7.48 12.72
N GLY A 165 -21.94 -6.87 13.83
CA GLY A 165 -21.63 -7.58 15.07
C GLY A 165 -20.24 -8.18 15.14
N GLU A 166 -19.32 -7.77 14.27
CA GLU A 166 -17.90 -8.14 14.44
C GLU A 166 -17.34 -7.55 15.73
N ALA A 167 -16.67 -8.36 16.54
CA ALA A 167 -16.10 -7.90 17.80
C ALA A 167 -14.93 -6.96 17.54
N MET A 168 -14.85 -5.84 18.24
CA MET A 168 -13.78 -4.84 18.10
C MET A 168 -12.40 -5.38 18.51
N SER A 169 -12.36 -6.38 19.38
CA SER A 169 -11.12 -7.04 19.80
C SER A 169 -11.10 -8.46 19.25
N GLN A 170 -10.10 -8.75 18.45
CA GLN A 170 -9.85 -10.07 17.87
C GLN A 170 -8.44 -10.54 18.26
N PRO A 171 -8.26 -11.83 18.55
CA PRO A 171 -6.93 -12.39 18.74
C PRO A 171 -6.15 -12.36 17.42
N ARG A 172 -4.83 -12.42 17.51
CA ARG A 172 -3.99 -12.62 16.31
C ARG A 172 -4.26 -13.99 15.72
N ALA A 173 -4.60 -14.03 14.45
CA ALA A 173 -4.67 -15.26 13.67
C ALA A 173 -3.27 -15.70 13.25
N SER A 174 -3.08 -16.98 13.00
CA SER A 174 -1.81 -17.50 12.50
C SER A 174 -1.46 -16.94 11.12
N VAL A 175 -0.19 -16.93 10.76
CA VAL A 175 0.27 -16.53 9.43
C VAL A 175 -0.46 -17.32 8.33
N SER A 176 -0.63 -18.64 8.53
CA SER A 176 -1.35 -19.50 7.58
C SER A 176 -2.81 -19.12 7.43
N ASP A 177 -3.51 -18.75 8.51
CA ASP A 177 -4.92 -18.33 8.44
C ASP A 177 -5.05 -16.98 7.75
N VAL A 178 -4.11 -16.06 7.97
CA VAL A 178 -4.11 -14.77 7.28
C VAL A 178 -3.90 -14.96 5.78
N TYR A 179 -2.94 -15.79 5.37
CA TYR A 179 -2.74 -16.09 3.94
C TYR A 179 -3.94 -16.81 3.31
N ALA A 180 -4.56 -17.74 4.03
CA ALA A 180 -5.78 -18.39 3.54
C ALA A 180 -6.89 -17.36 3.30
N HIS A 181 -7.06 -16.38 4.21
CA HIS A 181 -8.03 -15.30 4.03
C HIS A 181 -7.68 -14.35 2.88
N ILE A 182 -6.41 -14.03 2.67
CA ILE A 182 -5.94 -13.23 1.53
C ILE A 182 -6.27 -13.93 0.21
N ILE A 183 -5.98 -15.23 0.11
CA ILE A 183 -6.24 -16.03 -1.09
C ILE A 183 -7.75 -16.07 -1.36
N GLU A 184 -8.57 -16.36 -0.36
CA GLU A 184 -10.03 -16.33 -0.46
C GLU A 184 -10.55 -15.01 -1.04
N LEU A 185 -10.08 -13.87 -0.52
CA LEU A 185 -10.48 -12.55 -1.00
C LEU A 185 -10.07 -12.29 -2.45
N LEU A 186 -8.86 -12.70 -2.85
CA LEU A 186 -8.37 -12.49 -4.20
C LEU A 186 -9.07 -13.40 -5.22
N GLU A 187 -9.36 -14.65 -4.86
CA GLU A 187 -10.14 -15.57 -5.70
C GLU A 187 -11.59 -15.06 -5.86
N GLN A 188 -12.19 -14.52 -4.79
CA GLN A 188 -13.49 -13.85 -4.88
C GLN A 188 -13.44 -12.62 -5.80
N ALA A 189 -12.43 -11.77 -5.65
CA ALA A 189 -12.25 -10.60 -6.51
C ALA A 189 -12.11 -11.02 -7.98
N GLU A 190 -11.22 -11.96 -8.28
CA GLU A 190 -11.00 -12.49 -9.63
C GLU A 190 -12.29 -13.03 -10.26
N GLY A 191 -13.09 -13.77 -9.48
CA GLY A 191 -14.35 -14.36 -9.96
C GLY A 191 -15.48 -13.36 -10.17
N MET A 192 -15.41 -12.17 -9.55
CA MET A 192 -16.43 -11.12 -9.66
C MET A 192 -16.13 -10.09 -10.75
N TYR A 193 -14.87 -9.85 -11.11
CA TYR A 193 -14.54 -8.92 -12.19
C TYR A 193 -15.08 -9.40 -13.53
N SER A 194 -15.58 -8.46 -14.33
CA SER A 194 -15.90 -8.72 -15.73
C SER A 194 -14.63 -9.07 -16.51
N LYS A 195 -14.71 -10.06 -17.39
CA LYS A 195 -13.57 -10.46 -18.23
C LYS A 195 -13.20 -9.41 -19.28
N ASP A 196 -14.13 -8.54 -19.61
CA ASP A 196 -13.98 -7.59 -20.71
C ASP A 196 -13.53 -6.21 -20.25
N ASP A 197 -13.18 -6.03 -18.95
CA ASP A 197 -12.87 -4.74 -18.32
C ASP A 197 -13.87 -3.62 -18.70
N ALA A 198 -15.09 -3.99 -19.08
CA ALA A 198 -16.15 -3.07 -19.40
C ALA A 198 -16.55 -2.32 -18.13
N GLY A 199 -16.19 -1.04 -18.04
CA GLY A 199 -16.38 -0.23 -16.84
C GLY A 199 -15.11 0.00 -16.02
N PHE A 200 -13.93 -0.43 -16.50
CA PHE A 200 -12.67 -0.14 -15.83
C PHE A 200 -12.50 1.37 -15.59
N VAL A 201 -12.32 1.71 -14.33
CA VAL A 201 -12.03 3.08 -13.90
C VAL A 201 -10.52 3.21 -13.73
N VAL A 202 -9.92 4.19 -14.42
CA VAL A 202 -8.47 4.44 -14.37
C VAL A 202 -8.00 4.62 -12.92
N GLY A 203 -6.99 3.83 -12.54
CA GLY A 203 -6.44 3.81 -11.18
C GLY A 203 -7.12 2.82 -10.23
N HIS A 204 -8.24 2.23 -10.61
CA HIS A 204 -8.86 1.15 -9.88
C HIS A 204 -8.21 -0.20 -10.21
N ALA A 205 -8.37 -1.18 -9.32
CA ALA A 205 -7.88 -2.52 -9.56
C ALA A 205 -8.78 -3.25 -10.56
N SER A 206 -8.16 -4.09 -11.38
CA SER A 206 -8.81 -4.93 -12.40
C SER A 206 -8.71 -6.41 -12.04
N ASN A 207 -9.27 -7.27 -12.88
CA ASN A 207 -9.07 -8.73 -12.81
C ASN A 207 -7.58 -9.09 -12.85
N GLY A 208 -6.81 -8.46 -13.75
CA GLY A 208 -5.38 -8.66 -13.85
C GLY A 208 -4.63 -8.22 -12.58
N ALA A 209 -5.08 -7.17 -11.88
CA ALA A 209 -4.51 -6.77 -10.61
C ALA A 209 -4.74 -7.82 -9.51
N ALA A 210 -5.92 -8.43 -9.46
CA ALA A 210 -6.23 -9.51 -8.52
C ALA A 210 -5.34 -10.75 -8.77
N LYS A 211 -5.22 -11.17 -10.03
CA LYS A 211 -4.33 -12.28 -10.45
C LYS A 211 -2.86 -11.99 -10.14
N ALA A 212 -2.38 -10.79 -10.47
CA ALA A 212 -0.99 -10.41 -10.23
C ALA A 212 -0.65 -10.38 -8.72
N LEU A 213 -1.56 -9.86 -7.90
CA LEU A 213 -1.39 -9.87 -6.46
C LEU A 213 -1.43 -11.32 -5.91
N LEU A 214 -2.31 -12.18 -6.42
CA LEU A 214 -2.37 -13.58 -6.02
C LEU A 214 -1.08 -14.33 -6.37
N ALA A 215 -0.52 -14.11 -7.56
CA ALA A 215 0.79 -14.64 -7.93
C ALA A 215 1.89 -14.19 -6.95
N LYS A 216 1.90 -12.90 -6.59
CA LYS A 216 2.85 -12.34 -5.62
C LYS A 216 2.67 -12.92 -4.22
N VAL A 217 1.44 -13.16 -3.79
CA VAL A 217 1.11 -13.84 -2.53
C VAL A 217 1.73 -15.24 -2.51
N TYR A 218 1.52 -16.03 -3.55
CA TYR A 218 2.06 -17.39 -3.66
C TYR A 218 3.60 -17.40 -3.68
N VAL A 219 4.25 -16.48 -4.42
CA VAL A 219 5.73 -16.35 -4.39
C VAL A 219 6.21 -16.05 -2.98
N THR A 220 5.53 -15.17 -2.26
CA THR A 220 5.91 -14.78 -0.89
C THR A 220 5.79 -15.96 0.07
N MET A 221 4.70 -16.72 -0.03
CA MET A 221 4.51 -17.94 0.78
C MET A 221 5.60 -18.98 0.50
N ALA A 222 5.91 -19.21 -0.79
CA ALA A 222 6.95 -20.14 -1.19
C ALA A 222 8.33 -19.71 -0.69
N SER A 223 8.72 -18.46 -0.95
CA SER A 223 10.05 -17.96 -0.57
C SER A 223 10.24 -17.88 0.95
N GLY A 224 9.22 -17.51 1.70
CA GLY A 224 9.25 -17.49 3.16
C GLY A 224 9.38 -18.88 3.81
N ALA A 225 8.90 -19.92 3.13
CA ALA A 225 8.99 -21.31 3.60
C ALA A 225 10.31 -22.00 3.20
N MET A 226 11.13 -21.40 2.35
CA MET A 226 12.40 -22.00 1.92
C MET A 226 13.37 -22.17 3.07
N SER A 227 14.10 -23.30 3.07
CA SER A 227 15.14 -23.60 4.06
C SER A 227 16.29 -24.37 3.41
N GLY A 228 17.50 -24.14 3.91
CA GLY A 228 18.69 -24.88 3.48
C GLY A 228 19.25 -24.51 2.09
N VAL A 229 18.63 -23.57 1.39
CA VAL A 229 19.05 -23.15 0.05
C VAL A 229 20.06 -22.01 0.16
N PRO A 230 21.21 -22.05 -0.54
CA PRO A 230 22.16 -20.96 -0.58
C PRO A 230 21.58 -19.81 -1.41
N ILE A 231 21.60 -18.60 -0.83
CA ILE A 231 21.22 -17.35 -1.48
C ILE A 231 22.48 -16.51 -1.57
N VAL A 232 22.90 -16.17 -2.78
CA VAL A 232 24.03 -15.30 -3.02
C VAL A 232 23.51 -13.89 -3.28
N VAL A 233 23.94 -12.95 -2.44
CA VAL A 233 23.63 -11.52 -2.59
C VAL A 233 24.92 -10.75 -2.90
N LYS A 234 24.76 -9.62 -3.59
CA LYS A 234 25.82 -8.66 -3.81
C LYS A 234 25.61 -7.47 -2.88
N GLY A 235 26.63 -7.09 -2.16
CA GLY A 235 26.55 -6.00 -1.17
C GLY A 235 27.77 -6.00 -0.28
N GLY A 236 27.58 -5.93 1.02
CA GLY A 236 28.65 -6.05 2.01
C GLY A 236 29.00 -4.74 2.73
N ASP A 237 30.22 -4.63 3.19
CA ASP A 237 30.73 -3.48 3.95
C ASP A 237 30.63 -2.19 3.12
N PRO A 238 29.90 -1.17 3.58
CA PRO A 238 29.76 0.11 2.89
C PRO A 238 31.09 0.85 2.70
N ASN A 239 32.14 0.48 3.42
CA ASN A 239 33.48 1.04 3.26
C ASN A 239 34.28 0.38 2.12
N ILE A 240 33.80 -0.72 1.57
CA ILE A 240 34.40 -1.41 0.44
C ILE A 240 33.67 -0.98 -0.83
N PHE A 241 34.41 -0.40 -1.76
CA PHE A 241 33.84 0.20 -2.97
C PHE A 241 33.16 -0.84 -3.89
N GLU A 242 33.77 -2.02 -4.04
CA GLU A 242 33.24 -3.06 -4.92
C GLU A 242 32.26 -3.98 -4.19
N PRO A 243 31.13 -4.35 -4.83
CA PRO A 243 30.16 -5.26 -4.25
C PRO A 243 30.78 -6.63 -3.98
N GLN A 244 30.64 -7.10 -2.75
CA GLN A 244 31.08 -8.42 -2.35
C GLN A 244 29.97 -9.45 -2.56
N SER A 245 30.35 -10.67 -2.93
CA SER A 245 29.42 -11.80 -2.94
C SER A 245 29.31 -12.40 -1.54
N ILE A 246 28.13 -12.37 -0.96
CA ILE A 246 27.84 -12.92 0.36
C ILE A 246 26.86 -14.07 0.19
N THR A 247 27.17 -15.24 0.74
CA THR A 247 26.26 -16.39 0.70
C THR A 247 25.57 -16.54 2.03
N HIS A 248 24.24 -16.49 1.98
CA HIS A 248 23.39 -16.81 3.11
C HIS A 248 22.70 -18.16 2.86
N ILE A 249 22.43 -18.91 3.92
CA ILE A 249 21.58 -20.09 3.83
C ILE A 249 20.17 -19.68 4.26
N ALA A 250 19.21 -19.89 3.37
CA ALA A 250 17.81 -19.60 3.63
C ALA A 250 17.33 -20.31 4.90
N LYS A 251 16.57 -19.60 5.70
CA LYS A 251 15.88 -20.13 6.86
C LYS A 251 14.40 -19.83 6.70
N THR A 252 13.57 -20.81 7.03
CA THR A 252 12.12 -20.61 7.05
C THR A 252 11.76 -19.42 7.94
N VAL A 253 10.96 -18.51 7.41
CA VAL A 253 10.44 -17.38 8.17
C VAL A 253 9.42 -17.89 9.18
N ALA A 254 9.46 -17.36 10.41
CA ALA A 254 8.54 -17.75 11.47
C ALA A 254 7.06 -17.63 11.04
N GLY A 255 6.31 -18.71 11.18
CA GLY A 255 4.91 -18.82 10.77
C GLY A 255 4.70 -19.34 9.33
N TYR A 256 5.79 -19.57 8.55
CA TYR A 256 5.71 -20.11 7.18
C TYR A 256 6.01 -21.62 7.12
N GLU A 257 6.21 -22.26 8.24
CA GLU A 257 6.66 -23.66 8.34
C GLU A 257 5.68 -24.66 7.71
N SER A 258 4.41 -24.29 7.61
CA SER A 258 3.36 -25.14 7.04
C SER A 258 3.22 -25.06 5.51
N PHE A 259 3.91 -24.13 4.87
CA PHE A 259 3.81 -23.94 3.43
C PHE A 259 4.80 -24.81 2.68
N ASP A 260 4.34 -25.43 1.58
CA ASP A 260 5.18 -26.19 0.65
C ASP A 260 5.71 -25.25 -0.45
N PRO A 261 7.03 -24.95 -0.49
CA PRO A 261 7.60 -24.07 -1.48
C PRO A 261 7.33 -24.51 -2.93
N ALA A 262 7.44 -25.81 -3.22
CA ALA A 262 7.26 -26.33 -4.58
C ALA A 262 5.82 -26.12 -5.07
N LYS A 263 4.85 -26.39 -4.19
CA LYS A 263 3.43 -26.14 -4.48
C LYS A 263 3.17 -24.67 -4.78
N TYR A 264 3.62 -23.78 -3.90
CA TYR A 264 3.29 -22.36 -4.04
C TYR A 264 4.06 -21.67 -5.16
N TYR A 265 5.28 -22.08 -5.51
CA TYR A 265 5.95 -21.62 -6.71
C TYR A 265 5.22 -22.06 -7.99
N ALA A 266 4.70 -23.29 -8.01
CA ALA A 266 3.90 -23.75 -9.15
C ALA A 266 2.61 -22.92 -9.31
N LEU A 267 1.87 -22.69 -8.23
CA LEU A 267 0.67 -21.84 -8.25
C LEU A 267 1.00 -20.39 -8.67
N ALA A 268 2.11 -19.85 -8.19
CA ALA A 268 2.56 -18.52 -8.56
C ALA A 268 2.88 -18.42 -10.06
N ARG A 269 3.62 -19.39 -10.59
CA ARG A 269 3.93 -19.48 -12.03
C ARG A 269 2.66 -19.53 -12.87
N ASP A 270 1.74 -20.42 -12.53
CA ASP A 270 0.53 -20.63 -13.31
C ASP A 270 -0.36 -19.37 -13.29
N LYS A 271 -0.50 -18.72 -12.14
CA LYS A 271 -1.23 -17.47 -12.03
C LYS A 271 -0.54 -16.29 -12.76
N ALA A 272 0.80 -16.24 -12.74
CA ALA A 272 1.56 -15.23 -13.47
C ALA A 272 1.41 -15.39 -14.99
N TRP A 273 1.33 -16.63 -15.50
CA TRP A 273 1.07 -16.87 -16.92
C TRP A 273 -0.25 -16.29 -17.41
N GLU A 274 -1.29 -16.30 -16.57
CA GLU A 274 -2.56 -15.67 -16.92
C GLU A 274 -2.39 -14.15 -17.11
N VAL A 275 -1.60 -13.51 -16.25
CA VAL A 275 -1.34 -12.05 -16.32
C VAL A 275 -0.44 -11.68 -17.51
N ILE A 276 0.63 -12.44 -17.76
CA ILE A 276 1.58 -12.14 -18.84
C ILE A 276 0.88 -12.07 -20.21
N ASN A 277 -0.18 -12.84 -20.42
CA ASN A 277 -0.93 -12.82 -21.67
C ASN A 277 -1.90 -11.63 -21.81
N GLU A 278 -2.15 -10.89 -20.72
CA GLU A 278 -3.09 -9.76 -20.68
C GLU A 278 -2.39 -8.39 -20.77
N TYR A 279 -1.09 -8.34 -20.49
CA TYR A 279 -0.32 -7.10 -20.44
C TYR A 279 0.87 -7.14 -21.39
N THR A 280 1.30 -5.98 -21.88
CA THR A 280 2.42 -5.85 -22.82
C THR A 280 3.46 -4.92 -22.25
N LEU A 281 4.72 -5.37 -22.21
CA LEU A 281 5.84 -4.52 -21.80
C LEU A 281 6.02 -3.37 -22.80
N PHE A 282 6.45 -2.21 -22.32
CA PHE A 282 6.90 -1.12 -23.18
C PHE A 282 8.21 -1.49 -23.88
N ASP A 283 8.38 -0.99 -25.10
CA ASP A 283 9.60 -1.21 -25.86
C ASP A 283 10.83 -0.54 -25.23
N ASN A 284 10.62 0.62 -24.60
CA ASN A 284 11.68 1.35 -23.93
C ASN A 284 11.39 1.50 -22.43
N TYR A 285 12.42 1.35 -21.61
CA TYR A 285 12.28 1.48 -20.16
C TYR A 285 11.76 2.86 -19.72
N MET A 286 12.12 3.93 -20.44
CA MET A 286 11.63 5.29 -20.13
C MET A 286 10.12 5.45 -20.33
N ASP A 287 9.51 4.66 -21.20
CA ASP A 287 8.07 4.71 -21.47
C ASP A 287 7.24 4.29 -20.25
N VAL A 288 7.79 3.46 -19.36
CA VAL A 288 7.18 3.09 -18.07
C VAL A 288 6.86 4.33 -17.22
N TRP A 289 7.72 5.34 -17.29
CA TRP A 289 7.64 6.55 -16.46
C TRP A 289 6.97 7.73 -17.14
N ALA A 290 6.67 7.60 -18.44
CA ALA A 290 6.04 8.66 -19.21
C ALA A 290 4.60 8.92 -18.72
N ILE A 291 4.29 10.20 -18.44
CA ILE A 291 2.98 10.61 -17.93
C ILE A 291 1.84 10.15 -18.85
N GLY A 292 2.02 10.21 -20.18
CA GLY A 292 1.04 9.79 -21.16
C GLY A 292 0.78 8.27 -21.19
N ASN A 293 1.64 7.47 -20.57
CA ASN A 293 1.55 6.02 -20.54
C ASN A 293 0.97 5.48 -19.21
N ARG A 294 0.60 6.34 -18.29
CA ARG A 294 -0.01 5.92 -17.01
C ARG A 294 -1.21 5.00 -17.24
N ASN A 295 -1.28 3.92 -16.47
CA ASN A 295 -2.35 2.91 -16.52
C ASN A 295 -2.50 2.22 -17.90
N LYS A 296 -1.41 2.09 -18.66
CA LYS A 296 -1.35 1.42 -19.96
C LYS A 296 -0.19 0.41 -19.99
N GLY A 297 -0.18 -0.45 -21.01
CA GLY A 297 0.93 -1.38 -21.26
C GLY A 297 1.14 -2.35 -20.10
N GLU A 298 2.28 -2.26 -19.44
CA GLU A 298 2.66 -3.11 -18.31
C GLU A 298 2.14 -2.65 -16.95
N HIS A 299 1.46 -1.50 -16.87
CA HIS A 299 0.91 -0.99 -15.63
C HIS A 299 -0.35 -1.76 -15.23
N ILE A 300 -0.23 -2.69 -14.31
CA ILE A 300 -1.33 -3.54 -13.86
C ILE A 300 -2.24 -2.80 -12.88
N TRP A 301 -1.64 -2.13 -11.87
CA TRP A 301 -2.35 -1.28 -10.92
C TRP A 301 -1.40 -0.24 -10.36
N MET A 302 -1.84 1.00 -10.35
CA MET A 302 -1.06 2.14 -9.90
C MET A 302 -1.86 2.98 -8.91
N ALA A 303 -1.28 3.28 -7.77
CA ALA A 303 -1.82 4.31 -6.89
C ALA A 303 -1.69 5.68 -7.57
N GLN A 304 -2.79 6.39 -7.72
CA GLN A 304 -2.81 7.68 -8.40
C GLN A 304 -2.49 8.81 -7.41
N ALA A 305 -1.54 9.67 -7.75
CA ALA A 305 -1.16 10.83 -6.96
C ALA A 305 -1.31 12.11 -7.80
N ILE A 306 -1.69 13.20 -7.14
CA ILE A 306 -1.87 14.52 -7.77
C ILE A 306 -0.66 15.38 -7.46
N SER A 307 -0.01 15.92 -8.50
CA SER A 307 1.14 16.81 -8.32
C SER A 307 0.73 18.11 -7.63
N GLY A 308 1.50 18.52 -6.63
CA GLY A 308 1.29 19.78 -5.90
C GLY A 308 0.15 19.74 -4.86
N ASP A 309 -0.49 18.60 -4.64
CA ASP A 309 -1.49 18.44 -3.61
C ASP A 309 -0.86 17.83 -2.34
N LYS A 310 -1.13 18.44 -1.18
CA LYS A 310 -0.54 18.01 0.10
C LYS A 310 -1.17 16.71 0.65
N ASP A 311 -2.41 16.44 0.31
CA ASP A 311 -3.19 15.31 0.84
C ASP A 311 -3.20 14.11 -0.12
N TYR A 312 -3.12 14.38 -1.43
CA TYR A 312 -3.15 13.37 -2.51
C TYR A 312 -1.87 13.30 -3.34
N GLY A 313 -0.84 14.04 -2.95
CA GLY A 313 0.49 13.95 -3.52
C GLY A 313 1.30 12.78 -2.95
N ASN A 314 2.57 12.75 -3.31
CA ASN A 314 3.55 11.88 -2.65
C ASN A 314 4.88 12.61 -2.50
N THR A 315 5.68 12.16 -1.55
CA THR A 315 6.98 12.78 -1.23
C THR A 315 8.16 12.11 -1.91
N ILE A 316 7.94 11.13 -2.79
CA ILE A 316 9.02 10.31 -3.38
C ILE A 316 10.10 11.18 -4.02
N CYS A 317 9.73 12.12 -4.87
CA CYS A 317 10.72 13.01 -5.52
C CYS A 317 11.46 13.87 -4.50
N HIS A 318 10.74 14.44 -3.53
CA HIS A 318 11.34 15.23 -2.46
C HIS A 318 12.32 14.41 -1.63
N ASP A 319 11.96 13.20 -1.25
CA ASP A 319 12.71 12.38 -0.31
C ASP A 319 13.96 11.77 -0.94
N TYR A 320 13.89 11.39 -2.22
CA TYR A 320 14.99 10.73 -2.93
C TYR A 320 15.81 11.67 -3.81
N VAL A 321 15.19 12.62 -4.48
CA VAL A 321 15.87 13.55 -5.38
C VAL A 321 16.12 14.90 -4.72
N GLY A 322 15.19 15.35 -3.89
CA GLY A 322 15.19 16.65 -3.24
C GLY A 322 14.63 17.76 -4.13
N ILE A 323 14.53 18.94 -3.55
CA ILE A 323 14.05 20.16 -4.23
C ILE A 323 15.09 21.23 -4.05
N PHE A 324 15.61 21.80 -5.15
CA PHE A 324 16.43 22.99 -5.13
C PHE A 324 15.58 24.22 -4.83
N LYS A 325 16.02 25.00 -3.85
CA LYS A 325 15.42 26.30 -3.51
C LYS A 325 16.16 27.41 -4.26
N GLU A 326 15.47 28.53 -4.42
CA GLU A 326 16.02 29.75 -5.07
C GLU A 326 17.29 30.29 -4.37
N ASP A 327 17.45 30.02 -3.08
CA ASP A 327 18.65 30.39 -2.30
C ASP A 327 19.85 29.45 -2.53
N GLY A 328 19.73 28.45 -3.40
CA GLY A 328 20.77 27.48 -3.71
C GLY A 328 20.87 26.34 -2.71
N THR A 329 19.98 26.27 -1.72
CA THR A 329 19.90 25.14 -0.79
C THR A 329 19.01 24.01 -1.33
N MET A 330 19.29 22.78 -0.88
CA MET A 330 18.46 21.61 -1.21
C MET A 330 17.64 21.21 0.01
N GLU A 331 16.35 20.95 -0.20
CA GLU A 331 15.47 20.35 0.79
C GLU A 331 15.09 18.94 0.35
N GLY A 332 15.00 18.01 1.30
CA GLY A 332 14.81 16.59 1.00
C GLY A 332 16.12 15.88 0.70
N ASN A 333 16.11 14.97 -0.29
CA ASN A 333 17.25 14.11 -0.62
C ASN A 333 17.77 13.34 0.61
N TRP A 334 16.82 12.80 1.38
CA TRP A 334 17.15 12.09 2.62
C TRP A 334 17.58 10.65 2.38
N TYR A 335 17.27 10.12 1.22
CA TYR A 335 17.55 8.76 0.81
C TYR A 335 18.35 8.75 -0.47
N GLY A 336 19.30 7.85 -0.54
CA GLY A 336 20.12 7.65 -1.71
C GLY A 336 20.44 6.18 -1.92
N MET A 337 21.01 5.89 -3.06
CA MET A 337 21.52 4.56 -3.35
C MET A 337 23.03 4.52 -3.10
N ARG A 338 23.55 3.36 -2.67
CA ARG A 338 24.97 3.16 -2.48
C ARG A 338 25.64 2.82 -3.80
N ASP A 339 26.95 3.08 -3.89
CA ASP A 339 27.78 2.71 -5.04
C ASP A 339 27.66 1.23 -5.40
N HIS A 340 27.57 0.36 -4.39
CA HIS A 340 27.38 -1.08 -4.59
C HIS A 340 26.19 -1.39 -5.49
N TRP A 341 25.08 -0.67 -5.33
CA TRP A 341 23.91 -0.85 -6.16
C TRP A 341 24.17 -0.44 -7.62
N TYR A 342 24.80 0.70 -7.84
CA TYR A 342 25.14 1.17 -9.17
C TYR A 342 26.07 0.21 -9.92
N LEU A 343 27.06 -0.35 -9.22
CA LEU A 343 28.06 -1.27 -9.78
C LEU A 343 27.48 -2.67 -10.11
N LEU A 344 26.22 -2.95 -9.79
CA LEU A 344 25.54 -4.16 -10.23
C LEU A 344 25.01 -4.09 -11.66
N PHE A 345 24.88 -2.88 -12.21
CA PHE A 345 24.40 -2.68 -13.57
C PHE A 345 25.53 -2.82 -14.58
N GLU A 346 25.25 -3.43 -15.70
CA GLU A 346 26.15 -3.45 -16.85
C GLU A 346 26.15 -2.09 -17.56
N GLU A 347 27.25 -1.72 -18.18
CA GLU A 347 27.37 -0.42 -18.87
C GLU A 347 26.34 -0.23 -19.99
N GLN A 348 25.88 -1.32 -20.59
CA GLN A 348 24.88 -1.32 -21.67
C GLN A 348 23.45 -1.36 -21.15
N ASP A 349 23.23 -1.42 -19.84
CA ASP A 349 21.89 -1.40 -19.26
C ASP A 349 21.16 -0.12 -19.67
N THR A 350 19.97 -0.27 -20.26
CA THR A 350 19.21 0.89 -20.78
C THR A 350 18.90 1.91 -19.72
N ARG A 351 18.75 1.50 -18.46
CA ARG A 351 18.54 2.40 -17.32
C ARG A 351 19.70 3.37 -17.12
N ILE A 352 20.91 2.95 -17.44
CA ILE A 352 22.13 3.80 -17.40
C ILE A 352 22.28 4.55 -18.71
N VAL A 353 22.17 3.88 -19.84
CA VAL A 353 22.33 4.48 -21.18
C VAL A 353 21.32 5.60 -21.39
N ASP A 354 20.07 5.39 -21.04
CA ASP A 354 18.99 6.39 -21.18
C ASP A 354 19.00 7.45 -20.07
N GLY A 355 19.93 7.31 -19.10
CA GLY A 355 20.12 8.30 -18.04
C GLY A 355 19.05 8.30 -16.95
N VAL A 356 18.31 7.21 -16.80
CA VAL A 356 17.37 7.02 -15.66
C VAL A 356 18.17 6.96 -14.36
N ILE A 357 19.32 6.29 -14.41
CA ILE A 357 20.29 6.21 -13.34
C ILE A 357 21.55 6.94 -13.82
N HIS A 358 21.79 8.12 -13.28
CA HIS A 358 23.00 8.89 -13.58
C HIS A 358 23.88 9.00 -12.34
N ARG A 359 25.14 8.66 -12.48
CA ARG A 359 26.15 8.75 -11.43
C ARG A 359 27.08 9.91 -11.70
N TYR A 360 27.25 10.79 -10.75
CA TYR A 360 28.21 11.88 -10.83
C TYR A 360 28.97 12.08 -9.51
N ALA A 361 30.18 12.54 -9.60
CA ALA A 361 30.99 12.84 -8.44
C ALA A 361 30.50 14.13 -7.77
N SER A 362 30.22 14.09 -6.46
CA SER A 362 30.05 15.31 -5.69
C SER A 362 31.41 15.94 -5.36
N ASP A 363 31.39 17.22 -4.99
CA ASP A 363 32.60 17.94 -4.54
C ASP A 363 33.14 17.41 -3.20
N GLY A 364 32.49 16.42 -2.60
CA GLY A 364 32.83 15.84 -1.31
C GLY A 364 33.78 14.65 -1.41
N ILE A 365 34.69 14.56 -0.45
CA ILE A 365 35.49 13.36 -0.20
C ILE A 365 35.19 12.89 1.22
N SER A 366 34.78 11.64 1.37
CA SER A 366 34.60 11.00 2.68
C SER A 366 35.54 9.82 2.83
N ASN A 367 36.32 9.80 3.90
CA ASN A 367 37.32 8.76 4.17
C ASN A 367 38.30 8.52 3.00
N GLY A 368 38.70 9.60 2.30
CA GLY A 368 39.60 9.52 1.16
C GLY A 368 38.99 9.01 -0.15
N LYS A 369 37.65 8.81 -0.19
CA LYS A 369 36.93 8.38 -1.39
C LYS A 369 36.01 9.47 -1.89
N VAL A 370 35.87 9.56 -3.21
CA VAL A 370 34.90 10.45 -3.86
C VAL A 370 33.48 10.00 -3.48
N ILE A 371 32.64 10.96 -3.11
CA ILE A 371 31.22 10.72 -2.89
C ILE A 371 30.54 10.81 -4.24
N TYR A 372 29.72 9.82 -4.54
CA TYR A 372 28.88 9.81 -5.73
C TYR A 372 27.43 10.02 -5.38
N ASN A 373 26.73 10.75 -6.25
CA ASN A 373 25.30 10.95 -6.20
C ASN A 373 24.66 10.25 -7.39
N TYR A 374 23.40 9.83 -7.21
CA TYR A 374 22.62 9.08 -8.19
C TYR A 374 21.29 9.77 -8.40
N TYR A 375 21.13 10.39 -9.56
CA TYR A 375 19.92 11.07 -9.97
C TYR A 375 19.59 10.75 -11.42
N PRO A 376 18.34 10.90 -11.86
CA PRO A 376 18.04 10.94 -13.28
C PRO A 376 18.85 12.06 -13.95
N ARG A 377 19.35 11.83 -15.16
CA ARG A 377 20.22 12.79 -15.88
C ARG A 377 19.60 14.18 -15.98
N TRP A 378 18.32 14.27 -16.28
CA TRP A 378 17.61 15.55 -16.40
C TRP A 378 17.65 16.38 -15.11
N TYR A 379 17.78 15.74 -13.97
CA TYR A 379 17.92 16.40 -12.67
C TYR A 379 19.38 16.68 -12.35
N ALA A 380 20.28 15.75 -12.66
CA ALA A 380 21.70 15.94 -12.49
C ALA A 380 22.20 17.16 -13.26
N ASP A 381 21.74 17.36 -14.50
CA ASP A 381 22.09 18.52 -15.31
C ASP A 381 21.73 19.85 -14.61
N LYS A 382 20.60 19.91 -13.92
CA LYS A 382 20.19 21.08 -13.11
C LYS A 382 21.09 21.28 -11.89
N VAL A 383 21.43 20.19 -11.20
CA VAL A 383 22.29 20.21 -10.02
C VAL A 383 23.69 20.64 -10.36
N GLU A 384 24.28 20.07 -11.42
CA GLU A 384 25.64 20.34 -11.86
C GLU A 384 25.80 21.74 -12.46
N ASN A 385 24.81 22.22 -13.20
CA ASN A 385 24.83 23.53 -13.86
C ASN A 385 24.26 24.67 -13.00
N LYS A 386 23.69 24.37 -11.83
CA LYS A 386 23.06 25.34 -10.92
C LYS A 386 21.95 26.18 -11.60
N GLU A 387 21.23 25.60 -12.55
CA GLU A 387 20.08 26.21 -13.21
C GLU A 387 18.74 25.99 -12.49
#